data_b3c9a23160024d76cbfecdadb8611b80
#
_entry.id   b3c9a23160024d76cbfecdadb8611b80
#
_cell.length_a   1.000
_cell.length_b   1.000
_cell.length_c   1.000
_cell.angle_alpha   90.00
_cell.angle_beta   90.00
_cell.angle_gamma   90.00
#
_symmetry.space_group_name_H-M   'P 1'
#
loop_
_entity.id
_entity.type
_entity.pdbx_description
1 polymer ?
#
loop_
_entity_poly.entity_id
_entity_poly.type
_entity_poly.pdbx_seq_one_letter_code
_entity_poly.pdbx_strand_id
1 'polypeptide(L)' 'MKKRSTSAEFVTAFATGWPENEPEIMVLSLTTHRGVQDFALNKEHALLIAKTMQETAARMAEPKSA' A
#
# COMPACT_ATOMS: atom_id res chain seq x y z
N MET A 1 21.45 -3.18 0.49
CA MET A 1 20.31 -2.58 0.87
C MET A 1 20.15 -2.52 2.35
N LYS A 2 19.64 -1.46 2.77
CA LYS A 2 19.53 -1.29 4.14
C LYS A 2 18.39 -2.06 4.72
N LYS A 3 18.60 -2.67 5.80
CA LYS A 3 17.59 -3.40 6.44
C LYS A 3 16.49 -2.51 6.94
N ARG A 4 15.29 -2.89 6.68
CA ARG A 4 14.19 -2.14 7.14
C ARG A 4 14.07 -2.22 8.60
N SER A 5 13.80 -1.14 9.19
CA SER A 5 13.72 -1.13 10.59
C SER A 5 12.46 -1.77 11.09
N THR A 6 12.51 -2.25 12.28
CA THR A 6 11.33 -2.81 12.90
C THR A 6 10.36 -1.72 13.30
N SER A 7 10.70 -0.46 13.06
CA SER A 7 9.76 0.59 13.39
C SER A 7 8.70 0.78 12.33
N ALA A 8 8.76 0.04 11.24
CA ALA A 8 7.70 0.12 10.24
C ALA A 8 6.40 -0.34 10.84
N GLU A 9 5.33 0.39 10.54
CA GLU A 9 4.03 0.09 11.11
C GLU A 9 3.28 -0.88 10.23
N PHE A 10 2.58 -1.79 10.86
CA PHE A 10 1.73 -2.70 10.14
C PHE A 10 0.50 -1.99 9.63
N VAL A 11 0.15 -2.26 8.39
CA VAL A 11 -1.09 -1.78 7.82
C VAL A 11 -2.17 -2.78 8.21
N THR A 12 -3.17 -2.31 8.95
CA THR A 12 -4.23 -3.18 9.41
C THR A 12 -5.46 -3.10 8.53
N ALA A 13 -5.57 -2.04 7.71
CA ALA A 13 -6.69 -1.92 6.80
C ALA A 13 -6.27 -0.98 5.68
N PHE A 14 -6.94 -1.07 4.56
CA PHE A 14 -6.66 -0.18 3.46
C PHE A 14 -7.90 -0.01 2.61
N ALA A 15 -7.91 1.05 1.84
CA ALA A 15 -8.99 1.32 0.93
C ALA A 15 -8.47 2.18 -0.21
N THR A 16 -9.11 2.09 -1.35
CA THR A 16 -8.75 2.93 -2.47
C THR A 16 -10.02 3.52 -3.06
N GLY A 17 -9.87 4.67 -3.72
CA GLY A 17 -11.00 5.30 -4.36
C GLY A 17 -10.49 6.48 -5.15
N TRP A 18 -11.41 7.23 -5.73
CA TRP A 18 -11.02 8.43 -6.43
C TRP A 18 -12.14 9.46 -6.28
N PRO A 19 -11.76 10.75 -6.22
CA PRO A 19 -12.77 11.80 -6.14
C PRO A 19 -13.52 11.90 -7.46
N GLU A 20 -14.79 12.19 -7.38
CA GLU A 20 -15.61 12.29 -8.58
C GLU A 20 -15.10 13.33 -9.54
N ASN A 21 -14.63 14.43 -9.02
CA ASN A 21 -14.18 15.51 -9.89
C ASN A 21 -12.73 15.41 -10.28
N GLU A 22 -12.03 14.37 -9.84
CA GLU A 22 -10.64 14.14 -10.23
C GLU A 22 -10.41 12.67 -10.48
N PRO A 23 -11.01 12.14 -11.52
CA PRO A 23 -10.93 10.68 -11.72
C PRO A 23 -9.55 10.17 -12.10
N GLU A 24 -8.61 11.06 -12.38
CA GLU A 24 -7.26 10.62 -12.69
C GLU A 24 -6.39 10.50 -11.45
N ILE A 25 -6.93 10.82 -10.29
CA ILE A 25 -6.19 10.73 -9.04
C ILE A 25 -6.78 9.64 -8.18
N MET A 26 -5.95 8.75 -7.70
CA MET A 26 -6.39 7.72 -6.79
C MET A 26 -5.98 8.09 -5.38
N VAL A 27 -6.87 7.87 -4.45
CA VAL A 27 -6.54 8.06 -3.04
C VAL A 27 -6.36 6.69 -2.42
N LEU A 28 -5.21 6.48 -1.83
CA LEU A 28 -4.92 5.24 -1.13
C LEU A 28 -4.91 5.55 0.36
N SER A 29 -5.78 4.91 1.11
CA SER A 29 -5.87 5.11 2.55
C SER A 29 -5.28 3.91 3.25
N LEU A 30 -4.36 4.16 4.14
CA LEU A 30 -3.73 3.10 4.92
C LEU A 30 -4.00 3.34 6.40
N THR A 31 -4.41 2.31 7.07
CA THR A 31 -4.69 2.38 8.50
C THR A 31 -3.64 1.61 9.25
N THR A 32 -3.07 2.23 10.26
CA THR A 32 -2.13 1.57 11.15
C THR A 32 -2.57 1.88 12.56
N HIS A 33 -1.81 1.44 13.54
CA HIS A 33 -2.17 1.73 14.94
C HIS A 33 -2.10 3.22 15.24
N ARG A 34 -1.50 4.02 14.35
CA ARG A 34 -1.44 5.45 14.54
C ARG A 34 -2.58 6.18 13.88
N GLY A 35 -3.44 5.48 13.18
CA GLY A 35 -4.58 6.11 12.53
C GLY A 35 -4.54 5.92 11.03
N VAL A 36 -5.32 6.71 10.34
CA VAL A 36 -5.48 6.60 8.90
C VAL A 36 -4.68 7.69 8.20
N GLN A 37 -3.98 7.30 7.17
CA GLN A 37 -3.28 8.26 6.33
C GLN A 37 -3.69 8.08 4.89
N ASP A 38 -3.92 9.18 4.20
CA ASP A 38 -4.34 9.16 2.80
C ASP A 38 -3.20 9.62 1.92
N PHE A 39 -3.04 8.96 0.79
CA PHE A 39 -2.01 9.32 -0.17
C PHE A 39 -2.64 9.45 -1.54
N ALA A 40 -2.22 10.44 -2.30
CA ALA A 40 -2.71 10.64 -3.64
C ALA A 40 -1.72 10.05 -4.64
N LEU A 41 -2.23 9.33 -5.61
CA LEU A 41 -1.41 8.72 -6.64
C LEU A 41 -2.02 8.98 -8.00
N ASN A 42 -1.19 9.12 -9.01
CA ASN A 42 -1.74 9.09 -10.36
C ASN A 42 -1.85 7.64 -10.83
N LYS A 43 -2.50 7.44 -11.94
CA LYS A 43 -2.78 6.10 -12.41
C LYS A 43 -1.50 5.31 -12.66
N GLU A 44 -0.54 5.95 -13.27
CA GLU A 44 0.71 5.30 -13.61
C GLU A 44 1.43 4.80 -12.38
N HIS A 45 1.51 5.64 -11.38
CA HIS A 45 2.19 5.26 -10.14
C HIS A 45 1.40 4.19 -9.39
N ALA A 46 0.08 4.27 -9.43
CA ALA A 46 -0.73 3.27 -8.76
C ALA A 46 -0.48 1.89 -9.36
N LEU A 47 -0.44 1.82 -10.69
CA LEU A 47 -0.19 0.54 -11.35
C LEU A 47 1.21 0.03 -11.08
N LEU A 48 2.17 0.94 -11.02
CA LEU A 48 3.55 0.55 -10.76
C LEU A 48 3.70 0.02 -9.33
N ILE A 49 3.07 0.69 -8.40
CA ILE A 49 3.12 0.23 -7.01
C ILE A 49 2.48 -1.15 -6.89
N ALA A 50 1.36 -1.34 -7.54
CA ALA A 50 0.69 -2.64 -7.48
C ALA A 50 1.57 -3.74 -8.03
N LYS A 51 2.23 -3.47 -9.16
CA LYS A 51 3.10 -4.46 -9.75
C LYS A 51 4.27 -4.78 -8.84
N THR A 52 4.88 -3.74 -8.29
CA THR A 52 6.02 -3.93 -7.41
C THR A 52 5.63 -4.72 -6.17
N MET A 53 4.47 -4.40 -5.63
CA MET A 53 4.00 -5.13 -4.45
C MET A 53 3.74 -6.58 -4.77
N GLN A 54 3.18 -6.85 -5.93
CA GLN A 54 2.94 -8.24 -6.32
C GLN A 54 4.25 -9.01 -6.45
N GLU A 55 5.24 -8.37 -7.04
CA GLU A 55 6.53 -9.03 -7.23
C GLU A 55 7.21 -9.31 -5.90
N THR A 56 7.15 -8.36 -5.01
CA THR A 56 7.76 -8.56 -3.71
C THR A 56 7.03 -9.62 -2.92
N ALA A 57 5.70 -9.56 -2.94
CA ALA A 57 4.92 -10.54 -2.19
C ALA A 57 5.18 -11.95 -2.70
N ALA A 58 5.42 -12.09 -4.00
CA ALA A 58 5.67 -13.40 -4.56
C ALA A 58 6.97 -14.01 -4.05
N ARG A 59 7.88 -13.16 -3.59
CA ARG A 59 9.15 -13.64 -3.05
C ARG A 59 9.13 -13.86 -1.57
N MET A 60 8.08 -13.44 -0.92
CA MET A 60 8.02 -13.58 0.52
C MET A 60 7.70 -15.02 0.89
N ALA A 61 8.12 -15.40 2.08
CA ALA A 61 7.82 -16.72 2.55
C ALA A 61 6.34 -16.87 2.80
N GLU A 62 5.83 -18.05 2.56
CA GLU A 62 4.43 -18.30 2.82
C GLU A 62 4.15 -18.22 4.30
N PRO A 63 3.02 -17.69 4.67
CA PRO A 63 2.69 -17.64 6.08
C PRO A 63 2.47 -19.04 6.60
N LYS A 64 2.86 -19.26 7.83
CA LYS A 64 2.66 -20.54 8.43
C LYS A 64 1.21 -20.76 8.70
N SER A 65 0.73 -21.89 8.32
CA SER A 65 -0.64 -22.16 8.61
C SER A 65 -0.80 -22.55 10.01
N ALA A 66 -1.84 -22.16 10.59
CA ALA A 66 -2.07 -22.48 11.98
C ALA A 66 -2.47 -23.91 12.18
#